data_5f2b20efacd5d7804ddef9ca1fbad2bb
#
_entry.id   5f2b20efacd5d7804ddef9ca1fbad2bb
#
_cell.length_a   1.000
_cell.length_b   1.000
_cell.length_c   1.000
_cell.angle_alpha   90.00
_cell.angle_beta   90.00
_cell.angle_gamma   90.00
#
_symmetry.space_group_name_H-M   'P 1'
#
loop_
_entity.id
_entity.type
_entity.pdbx_description
1 polymer ?
#
loop_
_entity_poly.entity_id
_entity_poly.type
_entity_poly.pdbx_seq_one_letter_code
_entity_poly.pdbx_strand_id
1 'polypeptide(L)'
;MTPDISTKKVVHVIFQSREPKRSGEVHAFIDGLNDDEKAHLVAIAWVGRGAFEAEDYAEALSTAFTEATTPTADYLMGMPHLAENLEAGLEALDIDVTEAEEGFYDN
;
A
#
# COMPACT_ATOMS: atom_id res chain seq x y z
N MET A 1 -0.09 14.97 -4.59
CA MET A 1 -1.04 14.07 -5.26
C MET A 1 -1.72 13.18 -4.23
N THR A 2 -3.02 13.02 -4.33
CA THR A 2 -3.78 12.15 -3.43
C THR A 2 -4.02 10.81 -4.12
N PRO A 3 -3.56 9.68 -3.52
CA PRO A 3 -3.82 8.37 -4.11
C PRO A 3 -5.31 8.05 -4.19
N ASP A 4 -5.70 7.27 -5.19
CA ASP A 4 -7.08 6.82 -5.36
C ASP A 4 -7.46 5.69 -4.41
N ILE A 5 -6.55 5.28 -3.55
CA ILE A 5 -6.85 4.36 -2.45
C ILE A 5 -6.99 5.18 -1.17
N SER A 6 -7.98 4.88 -0.35
CA SER A 6 -8.15 5.62 0.89
C SER A 6 -7.01 5.32 1.87
N THR A 7 -6.63 6.33 2.65
CA THR A 7 -5.58 6.16 3.66
C THR A 7 -5.94 5.04 4.65
N LYS A 8 -7.22 4.93 5.01
CA LYS A 8 -7.68 3.87 5.91
C LYS A 8 -7.41 2.48 5.36
N LYS A 9 -7.58 2.29 4.05
CA LYS A 9 -7.30 0.99 3.43
C LYS A 9 -5.81 0.66 3.47
N VAL A 10 -4.95 1.66 3.22
CA VAL A 10 -3.50 1.46 3.30
C VAL A 10 -3.10 1.12 4.73
N VAL A 11 -3.60 1.87 5.71
CA VAL A 11 -3.31 1.63 7.12
C VAL A 11 -3.80 0.25 7.54
N HIS A 12 -4.97 -0.18 7.05
CA HIS A 12 -5.49 -1.51 7.31
C HIS A 12 -4.51 -2.59 6.84
N VAL A 13 -3.97 -2.44 5.63
CA VAL A 13 -2.98 -3.39 5.10
C VAL A 13 -1.72 -3.38 5.97
N ILE A 14 -1.27 -2.20 6.41
CA ILE A 14 -0.08 -2.08 7.27
C ILE A 14 -0.27 -2.87 8.56
N PHE A 15 -1.37 -2.64 9.28
CA PHE A 15 -1.60 -3.31 10.55
C PHE A 15 -1.80 -4.81 10.38
N GLN A 16 -2.56 -5.23 9.38
CA GLN A 16 -2.83 -6.64 9.15
C GLN A 16 -1.58 -7.39 8.70
N SER A 17 -0.74 -6.75 7.88
CA SER A 17 0.46 -7.42 7.37
C SER A 17 1.53 -7.64 8.44
N ARG A 18 1.43 -6.96 9.58
CA ARG A 18 2.34 -7.19 10.72
C ARG A 18 1.98 -8.44 11.52
N GLU A 19 0.81 -9.00 11.26
CA GLU A 19 0.35 -10.20 11.94
C GLU A 19 0.49 -11.40 11.01
N PRO A 20 1.51 -12.29 11.22
CA PRO A 20 1.69 -13.43 10.34
C PRO A 20 0.46 -14.32 10.20
N LYS A 21 -0.35 -14.40 11.24
CA LYS A 21 -1.56 -15.21 11.25
C LYS A 21 -2.65 -14.67 10.34
N ARG A 22 -2.53 -13.41 9.92
CA ARG A 22 -3.53 -12.73 9.10
C ARG A 22 -3.13 -12.59 7.63
N SER A 23 -2.07 -13.30 7.21
CA SER A 23 -1.60 -13.20 5.83
C SER A 23 -2.67 -13.54 4.82
N GLY A 24 -3.51 -14.55 5.11
CA GLY A 24 -4.62 -14.89 4.23
C GLY A 24 -5.68 -13.81 4.14
N GLU A 25 -5.93 -13.11 5.24
CA GLU A 25 -6.88 -12.01 5.28
C GLU A 25 -6.35 -10.81 4.50
N VAL A 26 -5.06 -10.52 4.63
CA VAL A 26 -4.42 -9.44 3.89
C VAL A 26 -4.48 -9.72 2.39
N HIS A 27 -4.15 -10.95 2.00
CA HIS A 27 -4.21 -11.37 0.61
C HIS A 27 -5.62 -11.15 0.04
N ALA A 28 -6.63 -11.62 0.75
CA ALA A 28 -8.02 -11.49 0.32
C ALA A 28 -8.45 -10.02 0.24
N PHE A 29 -8.01 -9.20 1.20
CA PHE A 29 -8.34 -7.78 1.20
C PHE A 29 -7.76 -7.07 -0.02
N ILE A 30 -6.48 -7.30 -0.32
CA ILE A 30 -5.81 -6.70 -1.47
C ILE A 30 -6.45 -7.19 -2.76
N ASP A 31 -6.74 -8.49 -2.84
CA ASP A 31 -7.34 -9.08 -4.03
C ASP A 31 -8.72 -8.50 -4.32
N GLY A 32 -9.42 -8.03 -3.29
CA GLY A 32 -10.73 -7.40 -3.44
C GLY A 32 -10.70 -5.92 -3.81
N LEU A 33 -9.54 -5.29 -3.84
CA LEU A 33 -9.43 -3.89 -4.24
C LEU A 33 -9.63 -3.76 -5.76
N ASN A 34 -10.04 -2.56 -6.21
CA ASN A 34 -10.15 -2.33 -7.65
C ASN A 34 -8.74 -2.10 -8.24
N ASP A 35 -8.66 -2.07 -9.56
CA ASP A 35 -7.35 -1.97 -10.25
C ASP A 35 -6.61 -0.68 -9.91
N ASP A 36 -7.31 0.44 -9.78
CA ASP A 36 -6.71 1.71 -9.41
C ASP A 36 -6.14 1.64 -8.00
N GLU A 37 -6.90 1.10 -7.06
CA GLU A 37 -6.45 0.96 -5.68
C GLU A 37 -5.23 0.05 -5.58
N LYS A 38 -5.24 -1.05 -6.31
CA LYS A 38 -4.10 -1.98 -6.35
C LYS A 38 -2.84 -1.29 -6.85
N ALA A 39 -2.95 -0.54 -7.95
CA ALA A 39 -1.80 0.16 -8.52
C ALA A 39 -1.26 1.22 -7.57
N HIS A 40 -2.15 1.98 -6.92
CA HIS A 40 -1.71 2.98 -5.95
C HIS A 40 -1.02 2.33 -4.75
N LEU A 41 -1.52 1.19 -4.28
CA LEU A 41 -0.91 0.48 -3.16
C LEU A 41 0.52 0.04 -3.52
N VAL A 42 0.72 -0.50 -4.71
CA VAL A 42 2.04 -0.90 -5.20
C VAL A 42 2.97 0.32 -5.30
N ALA A 43 2.47 1.42 -5.88
CA ALA A 43 3.26 2.64 -6.04
C ALA A 43 3.71 3.21 -4.69
N ILE A 44 2.82 3.21 -3.69
CA ILE A 44 3.16 3.66 -2.35
C ILE A 44 4.27 2.79 -1.76
N ALA A 45 4.17 1.47 -1.90
CA ALA A 45 5.19 0.55 -1.40
C ALA A 45 6.53 0.78 -2.09
N TRP A 46 6.52 1.05 -3.39
CA TRP A 46 7.76 1.32 -4.13
C TRP A 46 8.43 2.62 -3.69
N VAL A 47 7.64 3.66 -3.43
CA VAL A 47 8.19 4.91 -2.89
C VAL A 47 8.82 4.65 -1.53
N GLY A 48 8.13 3.91 -0.67
CA GLY A 48 8.65 3.58 0.65
C GLY A 48 9.91 2.75 0.61
N ARG A 49 10.01 1.86 -0.38
CA ARG A 49 11.20 1.03 -0.57
C ARG A 49 12.39 1.81 -1.17
N GLY A 50 12.14 3.00 -1.68
CA GLY A 50 13.18 3.81 -2.31
C GLY A 50 13.37 3.55 -3.80
N ALA A 51 12.47 2.75 -4.40
CA ALA A 51 12.54 2.48 -5.85
C ALA A 51 12.17 3.72 -6.68
N PHE A 52 11.32 4.56 -6.12
CA PHE A 52 10.90 5.83 -6.74
C PHE A 52 10.90 6.90 -5.65
N GLU A 53 11.11 8.14 -6.05
CA GLU A 53 10.96 9.27 -5.13
C GLU A 53 9.50 9.71 -5.10
N ALA A 54 9.09 10.40 -4.04
CA ALA A 54 7.72 10.89 -3.92
C ALA A 54 7.32 11.76 -5.11
N GLU A 55 8.27 12.56 -5.62
CA GLU A 55 8.07 13.42 -6.78
C GLU A 55 7.74 12.64 -8.05
N ASP A 56 8.18 11.39 -8.10
CA ASP A 56 7.99 10.50 -9.24
C ASP A 56 6.82 9.54 -9.05
N TYR A 57 5.92 9.85 -8.14
CA TYR A 57 4.79 8.98 -7.84
C TYR A 57 3.95 8.65 -9.07
N ALA A 58 3.72 9.62 -9.95
CA ALA A 58 2.94 9.39 -11.18
C ALA A 58 3.61 8.35 -12.08
N GLU A 59 4.95 8.37 -12.15
CA GLU A 59 5.71 7.39 -12.91
C GLU A 59 5.63 6.01 -12.25
N ALA A 60 5.74 5.97 -10.91
CA ALA A 60 5.61 4.72 -10.18
C ALA A 60 4.24 4.10 -10.42
N LEU A 61 3.19 4.92 -10.40
CA LEU A 61 1.83 4.46 -10.64
C LEU A 61 1.66 3.91 -12.05
N SER A 62 2.17 4.64 -13.05
CA SER A 62 2.13 4.19 -14.45
C SER A 62 2.84 2.85 -14.62
N THR A 63 4.00 2.71 -13.98
CA THR A 63 4.78 1.47 -14.03
C THR A 63 4.01 0.33 -13.38
N ALA A 64 3.33 0.60 -12.25
CA ALA A 64 2.53 -0.40 -11.56
C ALA A 64 1.42 -0.95 -12.46
N PHE A 65 0.75 -0.06 -13.22
CA PHE A 65 -0.27 -0.49 -14.18
C PHE A 65 0.32 -1.30 -15.33
N THR A 66 1.45 -0.85 -15.86
CA THR A 66 2.05 -1.43 -17.06
C THR A 66 2.68 -2.80 -16.80
N GLU A 67 3.30 -2.97 -15.64
CA GLU A 67 4.04 -4.18 -15.30
C GLU A 67 3.26 -5.17 -14.44
N ALA A 68 1.95 -5.03 -14.35
CA ALA A 68 1.12 -5.90 -13.54
C ALA A 68 0.94 -7.28 -14.21
N THR A 69 1.99 -8.10 -14.15
CA THR A 69 1.96 -9.46 -14.71
C THR A 69 1.63 -10.52 -13.66
N THR A 70 1.76 -10.18 -12.39
CA THR A 70 1.45 -11.05 -11.26
C THR A 70 0.29 -10.43 -10.49
N PRO A 71 -0.66 -11.23 -9.96
CA PRO A 71 -1.72 -10.66 -9.12
C PRO A 71 -1.12 -9.82 -8.01
N THR A 72 -1.68 -8.62 -7.81
CA THR A 72 -1.12 -7.65 -6.87
C THR A 72 -0.99 -8.21 -5.47
N ALA A 73 -1.99 -8.97 -5.01
CA ALA A 73 -1.95 -9.56 -3.67
C ALA A 73 -0.74 -10.48 -3.51
N ASP A 74 -0.49 -11.33 -4.50
CA ASP A 74 0.66 -12.23 -4.48
C ASP A 74 1.98 -11.46 -4.50
N TYR A 75 2.05 -10.44 -5.33
CA TYR A 75 3.26 -9.62 -5.44
C TYR A 75 3.58 -8.92 -4.12
N LEU A 76 2.59 -8.26 -3.53
CA LEU A 76 2.81 -7.50 -2.29
C LEU A 76 3.08 -8.42 -1.11
N MET A 77 2.38 -9.57 -1.03
CA MET A 77 2.62 -10.52 0.06
C MET A 77 4.02 -11.13 0.00
N GLY A 78 4.62 -11.16 -1.19
CA GLY A 78 5.99 -11.62 -1.35
C GLY A 78 7.04 -10.55 -1.10
N MET A 79 6.64 -9.30 -0.91
CA MET A 79 7.57 -8.20 -0.70
C MET A 79 8.07 -8.17 0.75
N PRO A 80 9.40 -8.23 0.99
CA PRO A 80 9.93 -8.10 2.35
C PRO A 80 9.57 -6.74 2.94
N HIS A 81 9.23 -6.71 4.22
CA HIS A 81 8.94 -5.47 4.95
C HIS A 81 7.81 -4.65 4.34
N LEU A 82 6.75 -5.31 3.88
CA LEU A 82 5.63 -4.63 3.25
C LEU A 82 5.05 -3.51 4.12
N ALA A 83 4.80 -3.79 5.41
CA ALA A 83 4.22 -2.80 6.31
C ALA A 83 5.11 -1.56 6.43
N GLU A 84 6.40 -1.76 6.62
CA GLU A 84 7.37 -0.68 6.76
C GLU A 84 7.50 0.12 5.46
N ASN A 85 7.46 -0.56 4.32
CA ASN A 85 7.51 0.12 3.02
C ASN A 85 6.27 0.98 2.79
N LEU A 86 5.10 0.48 3.15
CA LEU A 86 3.87 1.26 3.01
C LEU A 86 3.88 2.47 3.94
N GLU A 87 4.31 2.30 5.19
CA GLU A 87 4.42 3.43 6.12
C GLU A 87 5.38 4.49 5.60
N ALA A 88 6.57 4.06 5.17
CA ALA A 88 7.57 4.97 4.64
C ALA A 88 7.06 5.68 3.39
N GLY A 89 6.29 4.98 2.55
CA GLY A 89 5.71 5.58 1.36
C GLY A 89 4.70 6.66 1.68
N LEU A 90 3.81 6.39 2.64
CA LEU A 90 2.83 7.38 3.09
C LEU A 90 3.54 8.61 3.66
N GLU A 91 4.58 8.41 4.45
CA GLU A 91 5.35 9.50 5.03
C GLU A 91 6.04 10.32 3.95
N ALA A 92 6.68 9.65 2.98
CA ALA A 92 7.36 10.33 1.88
C ALA A 92 6.39 11.14 1.01
N LEU A 93 5.15 10.65 0.85
CA LEU A 93 4.11 11.35 0.10
C LEU A 93 3.39 12.41 0.93
N ASP A 94 3.82 12.60 2.16
CA ASP A 94 3.25 13.59 3.08
C ASP A 94 1.76 13.35 3.34
N ILE A 95 1.39 12.08 3.48
CA ILE A 95 0.01 11.69 3.77
C ILE A 95 -0.14 11.49 5.27
N ASP A 96 -1.05 12.25 5.89
CA ASP A 96 -1.31 12.15 7.32
C ASP A 96 -2.13 10.90 7.62
N VAL A 97 -1.58 10.01 8.44
CA VAL A 97 -2.23 8.75 8.82
C VAL A 97 -2.86 8.80 10.21
N THR A 98 -2.65 9.89 10.95
CA THR A 98 -3.11 9.98 12.34
C THR A 98 -4.60 9.73 12.47
N GLU A 99 -5.40 10.38 11.66
CA GLU A 99 -6.84 10.22 11.69
C GLU A 99 -7.28 8.80 11.32
N ALA A 100 -6.61 8.21 10.33
CA ALA A 100 -6.90 6.84 9.92
C ALA A 100 -6.52 5.83 11.00
N GLU A 101 -5.40 6.06 11.70
CA GLU A 101 -4.98 5.20 12.81
C GLU A 101 -5.93 5.30 13.99
N GLU A 102 -6.40 6.49 14.29
CA GLU A 102 -7.39 6.70 15.36
C GLU A 102 -8.65 5.91 15.09
N GLY A 103 -9.05 5.78 13.83
CA GLY A 103 -10.21 5.00 13.45
C GLY A 103 -10.09 3.52 13.77
N PHE A 104 -8.88 2.98 13.90
CA PHE A 104 -8.65 1.60 14.27
C PHE A 104 -8.70 1.37 15.77
N TYR A 105 -8.40 2.39 16.56
CA TYR A 105 -8.35 2.28 18.02
C TYR A 105 -9.64 2.76 18.68
N ASP A 106 -10.44 3.50 17.97
CA ASP A 106 -11.64 4.16 18.50
C ASP A 106 -12.91 3.39 18.11
N ASN A 107 -13.01 2.19 18.61
CA ASN A 107 -14.17 1.35 18.33
C ASN A 107 -15.19 1.40 19.46
#